data_548f8140d41f724dbad0e9b869d00154
#
_entry.id   548f8140d41f724dbad0e9b869d00154
#
_cell.length_a   1.000
_cell.length_b   1.000
_cell.length_c   1.000
_cell.angle_alpha   90.00
_cell.angle_beta   90.00
_cell.angle_gamma   90.00
#
_symmetry.space_group_name_H-M   'P 1'
#
loop_
_entity.id
_entity.type
_entity.pdbx_description
1 polymer ?
#
loop_
_entity_poly.entity_id
_entity_poly.type
_entity_poly.pdbx_seq_one_letter_code
_entity_poly.pdbx_strand_id
1 'polypeptide(L)'
;MMKTSKKFQKALFIFRRDLRLEDNTGLVFALEHAQEVILCFIFSPEQIEHNPYRSDHCLQFMIESLEDLEKEIIAKGGRLYLFYEKPEKIVAELIKKQHVDAVVVNRDYTPYSIKRDQKIDATCKKLGVSFCSFDDALLHFAFSIPGCRR
;
A
#
# COMPACT_ATOMS: atom_id res chain seq x y z
N MET A 1 -17.44 25.15 -9.37
CA MET A 1 -16.76 23.89 -9.02
C MET A 1 -16.16 24.02 -7.64
N MET A 2 -16.72 23.33 -6.68
CA MET A 2 -16.15 23.34 -5.35
C MET A 2 -14.92 22.43 -5.31
N LYS A 3 -13.78 23.03 -5.04
CA LYS A 3 -12.59 22.26 -4.73
C LYS A 3 -12.79 21.63 -3.36
N THR A 4 -13.09 20.34 -3.33
CA THR A 4 -13.02 19.58 -2.09
C THR A 4 -11.57 19.63 -1.61
N SER A 5 -11.35 20.24 -0.46
CA SER A 5 -10.01 20.24 0.11
C SER A 5 -9.67 18.79 0.49
N LYS A 6 -8.64 18.27 -0.13
CA LYS A 6 -8.20 16.91 0.15
C LYS A 6 -7.57 16.86 1.54
N LYS A 7 -7.87 15.80 2.27
CA LYS A 7 -7.46 15.63 3.67
C LYS A 7 -5.94 15.54 3.83
N PHE A 8 -5.26 14.93 2.86
CA PHE A 8 -3.82 14.70 2.91
C PHE A 8 -3.13 15.39 1.76
N GLN A 9 -1.91 15.87 2.00
CA GLN A 9 -1.07 16.42 0.95
C GLN A 9 -0.47 15.31 0.10
N LYS A 10 0.08 14.29 0.76
CA LYS A 10 0.73 13.18 0.07
C LYS A 10 0.46 11.88 0.80
N ALA A 11 -0.14 10.93 0.10
CA ALA A 11 -0.39 9.59 0.61
C ALA A 11 0.55 8.58 -0.03
N LEU A 12 0.96 7.60 0.75
CA LEU A 12 1.71 6.45 0.26
C LEU A 12 0.74 5.28 0.17
N PHE A 13 0.55 4.74 -1.03
CA PHE A 13 -0.22 3.53 -1.23
C PHE A 13 0.71 2.36 -1.51
N ILE A 14 0.61 1.30 -0.71
CA ILE A 14 1.45 0.11 -0.82
C ILE A 14 0.62 -1.01 -1.44
N PHE A 15 0.99 -1.40 -2.66
CA PHE A 15 0.40 -2.57 -3.29
C PHE A 15 0.89 -3.86 -2.62
N ARG A 16 0.05 -4.86 -2.60
CA ARG A 16 0.35 -6.19 -2.05
C ARG A 16 -0.11 -7.28 -3.01
N ARG A 17 -1.20 -7.98 -2.69
CA ARG A 17 -1.83 -8.95 -3.60
C ARG A 17 -2.81 -8.29 -4.56
N ASP A 18 -3.19 -7.07 -4.25
CA ASP A 18 -4.16 -6.26 -4.96
C ASP A 18 -3.51 -5.51 -6.15
N LEU A 19 -2.81 -6.21 -7.01
CA LEU A 19 -2.02 -5.62 -8.10
C LEU A 19 -2.93 -5.18 -9.26
N ARG A 20 -3.80 -4.22 -8.98
CA ARG A 20 -4.74 -3.66 -9.95
C ARG A 20 -5.05 -2.21 -9.63
N LEU A 21 -5.39 -1.44 -10.66
CA LEU A 21 -5.82 -0.04 -10.51
C LEU A 21 -7.33 0.09 -10.37
N GLU A 22 -8.08 -0.78 -11.03
CA GLU A 22 -9.53 -0.74 -11.00
C GLU A 22 -10.06 -1.53 -9.80
N ASP A 23 -11.18 -1.06 -9.25
CA ASP A 23 -11.89 -1.71 -8.17
C ASP A 23 -10.98 -2.02 -6.97
N ASN A 24 -10.13 -1.05 -6.63
CA ASN A 24 -9.16 -1.14 -5.55
C ASN A 24 -9.55 -0.13 -4.47
N THR A 25 -10.13 -0.59 -3.39
CA THR A 25 -10.73 0.26 -2.35
C THR A 25 -9.73 1.23 -1.73
N GLY A 26 -8.56 0.73 -1.32
CA GLY A 26 -7.54 1.58 -0.70
C GLY A 26 -6.98 2.61 -1.66
N LEU A 27 -6.75 2.22 -2.91
CA LEU A 27 -6.24 3.13 -3.93
C LEU A 27 -7.24 4.24 -4.24
N VAL A 28 -8.51 3.89 -4.39
CA VAL A 28 -9.57 4.89 -4.61
C VAL A 28 -9.61 5.88 -3.45
N PHE A 29 -9.56 5.39 -2.22
CA PHE A 29 -9.52 6.25 -1.05
C PHE A 29 -8.32 7.21 -1.10
N ALA A 30 -7.14 6.70 -1.41
CA ALA A 30 -5.93 7.53 -1.49
C ALA A 30 -6.06 8.62 -2.56
N LEU A 31 -6.55 8.26 -3.74
CA LEU A 31 -6.72 9.21 -4.84
C LEU A 31 -7.78 10.28 -4.53
N GLU A 32 -8.82 9.93 -3.80
CA GLU A 32 -9.88 10.87 -3.43
C GLU A 32 -9.47 11.82 -2.31
N HIS A 33 -8.63 11.37 -1.39
CA HIS A 33 -8.34 12.10 -0.16
C HIS A 33 -6.94 12.72 -0.10
N ALA A 34 -6.07 12.45 -1.05
CA ALA A 34 -4.72 13.01 -1.10
C ALA A 34 -4.51 13.80 -2.39
N GLN A 35 -3.73 14.85 -2.31
CA GLN A 35 -3.37 15.65 -3.49
C GLN A 35 -2.38 14.89 -4.37
N GLU A 36 -1.42 14.21 -3.75
CA GLU A 36 -0.46 13.35 -4.43
C GLU A 36 -0.49 11.97 -3.81
N VAL A 37 -0.32 10.94 -4.64
CA VAL A 37 -0.23 9.55 -4.18
C VAL A 37 1.04 8.94 -4.72
N ILE A 38 1.87 8.41 -3.81
CA ILE A 38 3.04 7.62 -4.17
C ILE A 38 2.61 6.16 -4.20
N LEU A 39 2.78 5.52 -5.34
CA LEU A 39 2.45 4.11 -5.53
C LEU A 39 3.71 3.27 -5.39
N CYS A 40 3.71 2.30 -4.50
CA CYS A 40 4.88 1.45 -4.32
C CYS A 40 4.50 -0.01 -4.03
N PHE A 41 5.47 -0.87 -4.29
CA PHE A 41 5.45 -2.27 -3.86
C PHE A 41 6.75 -2.55 -3.11
N ILE A 42 6.65 -3.22 -1.98
CA ILE A 42 7.80 -3.51 -1.13
C ILE A 42 8.03 -5.01 -1.08
N PHE A 43 9.18 -5.45 -1.59
CA PHE A 43 9.63 -6.82 -1.43
C PHE A 43 10.26 -6.95 -0.05
N SER A 44 9.65 -7.75 0.81
CA SER A 44 10.19 -8.01 2.13
C SER A 44 11.19 -9.17 2.07
N PRO A 45 12.40 -9.01 2.62
CA PRO A 45 13.35 -10.11 2.69
C PRO A 45 12.80 -11.35 3.39
N GLU A 46 11.97 -11.16 4.40
CA GLU A 46 11.35 -12.28 5.13
C GLU A 46 10.45 -13.11 4.23
N GLN A 47 9.73 -12.47 3.31
CA GLN A 47 8.86 -13.19 2.37
C GLN A 47 9.65 -13.88 1.26
N ILE A 48 10.75 -13.29 0.82
CA ILE A 48 11.50 -13.77 -0.34
C ILE A 48 12.58 -14.77 0.08
N GLU A 49 13.36 -14.43 1.08
CA GLU A 49 14.54 -15.24 1.48
C GLU A 49 14.23 -16.31 2.52
N HIS A 50 13.33 -16.01 3.44
CA HIS A 50 13.09 -16.85 4.62
C HIS A 50 11.73 -17.53 4.64
N ASN A 51 10.98 -17.49 3.56
CA ASN A 51 9.67 -18.10 3.47
C ASN A 51 9.81 -19.56 3.01
N PRO A 52 9.50 -20.57 3.88
CA PRO A 52 9.59 -21.97 3.49
C PRO A 52 8.58 -22.37 2.40
N TYR A 53 7.54 -21.55 2.21
CA TYR A 53 6.52 -21.80 1.20
C TYR A 53 6.78 -21.03 -0.10
N ARG A 54 7.95 -20.41 -0.21
CA ARG A 54 8.32 -19.68 -1.42
C ARG A 54 8.40 -20.64 -2.61
N SER A 55 7.75 -20.24 -3.69
CA SER A 55 7.82 -20.94 -4.97
C SER A 55 8.37 -19.96 -6.01
N ASP A 56 9.31 -20.44 -6.84
CA ASP A 56 9.86 -19.63 -7.93
C ASP A 56 8.78 -19.27 -8.95
N HIS A 57 7.80 -20.16 -9.16
CA HIS A 57 6.66 -19.88 -10.02
C HIS A 57 5.78 -18.74 -9.47
N CYS A 58 5.53 -18.73 -8.15
CA CYS A 58 4.77 -17.65 -7.53
C CYS A 58 5.49 -16.32 -7.61
N LEU A 59 6.81 -16.34 -7.42
CA LEU A 59 7.63 -15.14 -7.53
C LEU A 59 7.63 -14.60 -8.96
N GLN A 60 7.79 -15.49 -9.95
CA GLN A 60 7.74 -15.13 -11.37
C GLN A 60 6.39 -14.53 -11.74
N PHE A 61 5.29 -15.14 -11.31
CA PHE A 61 3.94 -14.62 -11.54
C PHE A 61 3.77 -13.22 -10.94
N MET A 62 4.27 -13.02 -9.73
CA MET A 62 4.20 -11.72 -9.07
C MET A 62 4.99 -10.65 -9.83
N ILE A 63 6.19 -10.98 -10.31
CA ILE A 63 7.01 -10.04 -11.08
C ILE A 63 6.30 -9.66 -12.38
N GLU A 64 5.74 -10.62 -13.10
CA GLU A 64 4.98 -10.36 -14.32
C GLU A 64 3.76 -9.49 -14.06
N SER A 65 3.05 -9.74 -12.95
CA SER A 65 1.90 -8.93 -12.54
C SER A 65 2.32 -7.50 -12.21
N LEU A 66 3.47 -7.31 -11.58
CA LEU A 66 4.01 -5.99 -11.28
C LEU A 66 4.42 -5.24 -12.54
N GLU A 67 5.00 -5.93 -13.51
CA GLU A 67 5.34 -5.32 -14.79
C GLU A 67 4.09 -4.83 -15.54
N ASP A 68 3.03 -5.63 -15.55
CA ASP A 68 1.76 -5.24 -16.16
C ASP A 68 1.13 -4.05 -15.44
N LEU A 69 1.15 -4.08 -14.11
CA LEU A 69 0.66 -2.96 -13.29
C LEU A 69 1.45 -1.69 -13.56
N GLU A 70 2.77 -1.78 -13.64
CA GLU A 70 3.63 -0.64 -13.94
C GLU A 70 3.30 -0.02 -15.29
N LYS A 71 3.08 -0.86 -16.31
CA LYS A 71 2.67 -0.38 -17.64
C LYS A 71 1.36 0.39 -17.59
N GLU A 72 0.38 -0.10 -16.85
CA GLU A 72 -0.91 0.58 -16.67
C GLU A 72 -0.74 1.93 -15.96
N ILE A 73 0.08 1.97 -14.91
CA ILE A 73 0.35 3.19 -14.16
C ILE A 73 1.04 4.23 -15.03
N ILE A 74 2.05 3.81 -15.79
CA ILE A 74 2.77 4.69 -16.72
C ILE A 74 1.83 5.24 -17.80
N ALA A 75 0.95 4.39 -18.33
CA ALA A 75 -0.04 4.82 -19.33
C ALA A 75 -0.99 5.90 -18.79
N LYS A 76 -1.21 5.95 -17.47
CA LYS A 76 -2.03 6.95 -16.80
C LYS A 76 -1.22 8.16 -16.29
N GLY A 77 0.06 8.22 -16.61
CA GLY A 77 0.95 9.32 -16.22
C GLY A 77 1.56 9.19 -14.83
N GLY A 78 1.45 8.03 -14.21
CA GLY A 78 2.01 7.76 -12.89
C GLY A 78 3.31 7.00 -12.92
N ARG A 79 3.75 6.56 -11.74
CA ARG A 79 4.97 5.77 -11.58
C ARG A 79 4.79 4.79 -10.42
N LEU A 80 5.34 3.59 -10.58
CA LEU A 80 5.40 2.58 -9.54
C LEU A 80 6.83 2.49 -9.01
N TYR A 81 6.99 2.60 -7.70
CA TYR A 81 8.28 2.47 -7.04
C TYR A 81 8.40 1.08 -6.43
N LEU A 82 9.54 0.43 -6.62
CA LEU A 82 9.81 -0.90 -6.08
C LEU A 82 10.93 -0.80 -5.06
N PHE A 83 10.71 -1.39 -3.90
CA PHE A 83 11.68 -1.40 -2.80
C PHE A 83 11.95 -2.83 -2.34
N TYR A 84 13.14 -3.05 -1.81
CA TYR A 84 13.53 -4.33 -1.21
C TYR A 84 14.13 -4.06 0.17
N GLU A 85 13.32 -4.10 1.19
CA GLU A 85 13.71 -3.92 2.59
C GLU A 85 12.50 -4.23 3.48
N LYS A 86 12.69 -4.17 4.78
CA LYS A 86 11.58 -4.28 5.73
C LYS A 86 10.57 -3.14 5.51
N PRO A 87 9.28 -3.46 5.39
CA PRO A 87 8.28 -2.44 5.06
C PRO A 87 8.26 -1.25 6.03
N GLU A 88 8.42 -1.49 7.33
CA GLU A 88 8.42 -0.42 8.32
C GLU A 88 9.59 0.55 8.14
N LYS A 89 10.71 0.07 7.64
CA LYS A 89 11.86 0.94 7.34
C LYS A 89 11.61 1.83 6.14
N ILE A 90 11.07 1.25 5.07
CA ILE A 90 10.74 1.99 3.85
C ILE A 90 9.69 3.05 4.15
N VAL A 91 8.67 2.70 4.91
CA VAL A 91 7.61 3.64 5.30
C VAL A 91 8.22 4.81 6.09
N ALA A 92 9.08 4.53 7.06
CA ALA A 92 9.74 5.58 7.85
C ALA A 92 10.59 6.51 6.98
N GLU A 93 11.35 5.95 6.05
CA GLU A 93 12.16 6.73 5.13
C GLU A 93 11.32 7.62 4.22
N LEU A 94 10.26 7.08 3.66
CA LEU A 94 9.38 7.84 2.76
C LEU A 94 8.64 8.95 3.50
N ILE A 95 8.22 8.70 4.73
CA ILE A 95 7.60 9.73 5.56
C ILE A 95 8.57 10.89 5.77
N LYS A 96 9.83 10.59 6.10
CA LYS A 96 10.84 11.62 6.37
C LYS A 96 11.30 12.34 5.12
N LYS A 97 11.55 11.60 4.03
CA LYS A 97 12.14 12.17 2.81
C LYS A 97 11.11 12.81 1.90
N GLN A 98 9.94 12.23 1.79
CA GLN A 98 8.89 12.66 0.87
C GLN A 98 7.75 13.41 1.55
N HIS A 99 7.81 13.57 2.85
CA HIS A 99 6.78 14.27 3.63
C HIS A 99 5.39 13.64 3.46
N VAL A 100 5.33 12.31 3.48
CA VAL A 100 4.08 11.56 3.43
C VAL A 100 3.31 11.79 4.72
N ASP A 101 2.03 12.10 4.62
CA ASP A 101 1.17 12.31 5.78
C ASP A 101 0.07 11.25 5.95
N ALA A 102 -0.04 10.32 5.01
CA ALA A 102 -0.91 9.15 5.17
C ALA A 102 -0.31 7.93 4.48
N VAL A 103 -0.48 6.77 5.10
CA VAL A 103 -0.12 5.47 4.52
C VAL A 103 -1.39 4.67 4.34
N VAL A 104 -1.65 4.20 3.13
CA VAL A 104 -2.88 3.49 2.78
C VAL A 104 -2.55 2.10 2.26
N VAL A 105 -3.24 1.10 2.78
CA VAL A 105 -3.07 -0.29 2.37
C VAL A 105 -4.42 -0.98 2.30
N ASN A 106 -4.50 -2.04 1.52
CA ASN A 106 -5.57 -3.01 1.62
C ASN A 106 -5.14 -4.10 2.59
N ARG A 107 -6.06 -4.54 3.45
CA ARG A 107 -5.76 -5.49 4.52
C ARG A 107 -5.56 -6.89 3.97
N ASP A 108 -4.55 -7.56 4.50
CA ASP A 108 -4.32 -8.98 4.27
C ASP A 108 -4.39 -9.69 5.62
N TYR A 109 -4.96 -10.90 5.63
CA TYR A 109 -5.32 -11.61 6.86
C TYR A 109 -4.35 -12.71 7.28
N THR A 110 -3.23 -12.90 6.58
CA THR A 110 -2.24 -13.88 7.02
C THR A 110 -1.56 -13.41 8.31
N PRO A 111 -1.11 -14.34 9.19
CA PRO A 111 -0.41 -13.94 10.42
C PRO A 111 0.78 -13.04 10.16
N TYR A 112 1.54 -13.31 9.11
CA TYR A 112 2.66 -12.47 8.69
C TYR A 112 2.19 -11.04 8.37
N SER A 113 1.13 -10.93 7.59
CA SER A 113 0.61 -9.64 7.15
C SER A 113 0.06 -8.82 8.31
N ILE A 114 -0.59 -9.46 9.28
CA ILE A 114 -1.08 -8.78 10.48
C ILE A 114 0.08 -8.19 11.27
N LYS A 115 1.15 -8.95 11.49
CA LYS A 115 2.34 -8.44 12.19
C LYS A 115 3.01 -7.30 11.43
N ARG A 116 3.13 -7.45 10.12
CA ARG A 116 3.69 -6.41 9.26
C ARG A 116 2.90 -5.10 9.40
N ASP A 117 1.58 -5.19 9.34
CA ASP A 117 0.72 -4.03 9.43
C ASP A 117 0.78 -3.37 10.81
N GLN A 118 0.90 -4.15 11.86
CA GLN A 118 1.11 -3.62 13.21
C GLN A 118 2.40 -2.82 13.32
N LYS A 119 3.48 -3.29 12.69
CA LYS A 119 4.75 -2.57 12.66
C LYS A 119 4.65 -1.27 11.87
N ILE A 120 3.98 -1.30 10.74
CA ILE A 120 3.75 -0.10 9.91
C ILE A 120 2.89 0.91 10.69
N ASP A 121 1.81 0.46 11.31
CA ASP A 121 0.93 1.30 12.11
C ASP A 121 1.70 1.96 13.27
N ALA A 122 2.52 1.20 13.99
CA ALA A 122 3.34 1.72 15.06
C ALA A 122 4.33 2.78 14.55
N THR A 123 4.94 2.56 13.41
CA THR A 123 5.84 3.52 12.77
C THR A 123 5.11 4.80 12.40
N CYS A 124 3.93 4.68 11.82
CA CYS A 124 3.10 5.84 11.47
C CYS A 124 2.70 6.64 12.69
N LYS A 125 2.28 5.99 13.77
CA LYS A 125 1.94 6.66 15.03
C LYS A 125 3.12 7.41 15.62
N LYS A 126 4.27 6.78 15.60
CA LYS A 126 5.51 7.38 16.11
C LYS A 126 5.89 8.65 15.32
N LEU A 127 5.62 8.67 14.03
CA LEU A 127 5.96 9.79 13.15
C LEU A 127 4.81 10.77 12.92
N GLY A 128 3.65 10.54 13.57
CA GLY A 128 2.50 11.43 13.45
C GLY A 128 1.76 11.35 12.12
N VAL A 129 1.78 10.19 11.48
CA VAL A 129 1.18 9.95 10.17
C VAL A 129 -0.05 9.06 10.31
N SER A 130 -1.08 9.30 9.51
CA SER A 130 -2.28 8.47 9.49
C SER A 130 -2.01 7.14 8.78
N PHE A 131 -2.49 6.05 9.37
CA PHE A 131 -2.45 4.72 8.77
C PHE A 131 -3.87 4.27 8.47
N CYS A 132 -4.16 4.04 7.20
CA CYS A 132 -5.49 3.66 6.71
C CYS A 132 -5.44 2.27 6.10
N SER A 133 -6.26 1.34 6.59
CA SER A 133 -6.35 0.00 6.01
C SER A 133 -7.79 -0.33 5.65
N PHE A 134 -7.98 -1.01 4.53
CA PHE A 134 -9.29 -1.28 3.96
C PHE A 134 -9.44 -2.76 3.60
N ASP A 135 -10.65 -3.27 3.73
CA ASP A 135 -11.01 -4.61 3.29
C ASP A 135 -11.40 -4.58 1.83
N ASP A 136 -10.52 -5.05 0.96
CA ASP A 136 -10.72 -5.01 -0.48
C ASP A 136 -11.08 -6.38 -1.08
N ALA A 137 -10.60 -7.45 -0.47
CA ALA A 137 -10.71 -8.79 -1.04
C ALA A 137 -12.09 -9.44 -0.87
N LEU A 138 -12.95 -8.92 0.01
CA LEU A 138 -14.20 -9.56 0.40
C LEU A 138 -15.39 -8.66 0.07
N LEU A 139 -15.88 -8.77 -1.16
CA LEU A 139 -16.95 -7.92 -1.68
C LEU A 139 -18.26 -7.99 -0.90
N HIS A 140 -18.52 -9.09 -0.24
CA HIS A 140 -19.79 -9.30 0.45
C HIS A 140 -19.80 -8.78 1.89
N PHE A 141 -18.70 -8.23 2.38
CA PHE A 141 -18.63 -7.65 3.72
C PHE A 141 -18.62 -6.13 3.69
N ALA A 142 -19.39 -5.58 2.80
CA ALA A 142 -19.47 -4.14 2.61
C ALA A 142 -20.08 -3.38 3.80
N PHE A 143 -20.43 -4.06 4.87
CA PHE A 143 -21.04 -3.43 6.05
C PHE A 143 -20.03 -2.85 7.03
N SER A 144 -18.81 -3.36 7.00
CA SER A 144 -17.79 -2.78 7.86
C SER A 144 -17.13 -1.64 7.15
N ILE A 145 -17.26 -0.47 7.70
CA ILE A 145 -16.52 0.70 7.23
C ILE A 145 -15.12 0.59 7.79
N PRO A 146 -14.11 0.32 6.96
CA PRO A 146 -12.73 0.28 7.43
C PRO A 146 -12.33 1.68 7.86
N GLY A 147 -11.98 1.82 9.11
CA GLY A 147 -11.56 3.11 9.64
C GLY A 147 -10.16 3.47 9.23
N CYS A 148 -9.97 4.74 8.90
CA CYS A 148 -8.66 5.33 8.89
C CYS A 148 -8.25 5.50 10.37
N ARG A 149 -7.23 4.78 10.80
CA ARG A 149 -6.71 4.91 12.16
C ARG A 149 -5.68 6.03 12.20
N ARG A 150 -5.90 6.91 13.13
CA ARG A 150 -4.97 8.02 13.39
C ARG A 150 -4.12 7.72 14.60
#